data_3379dd01d10c4409a31d7a7bc7e0b609
#
_entry.id   3379dd01d10c4409a31d7a7bc7e0b609
#
_cell.length_a   1.000
_cell.length_b   1.000
_cell.length_c   1.000
_cell.angle_alpha   90.00
_cell.angle_beta   90.00
_cell.angle_gamma   90.00
#
_symmetry.space_group_name_H-M   'P 1'
#
loop_
_entity.id
_entity.type
_entity.pdbx_description
1 polymer ?
#
loop_
_entity_poly.entity_id
_entity_poly.type
_entity_poly.pdbx_seq_one_letter_code
_entity_poly.pdbx_strand_id
1 'polypeptide(L)'
;KAFIRLVVTFVTLIKSSCKSVDEVLRQTKNAGDERSTFIIKNIFQPVYKRYIEELANINQIDFTDAILQATDICRSSHPVKYDYIIVDEFQDISVDRYNFLKVLREGNPPAKLYCVGDDWQSIYRFSGSDMALFNQFSDYFGQTEINKIETTYRFGEPLVSLSSQFIQRNEAQIKKNIHPFNPQVKTELQFCDYERRDYCNVIGQLVASIPLDKSVFLLGRYSFDDYYLSFMYKSVKEGNRFFYIIGDRKIEFLTVHKSKGLEFDTVIIPYTHRKFPDRYNTGFPHL
;
A
#
# COMPACT_ATOMS: atom_id res chain seq x y z
N LYS A 1 21.37 -7.49 1.88
CA LYS A 1 19.89 -7.56 1.82
C LYS A 1 19.24 -6.19 1.56
N ALA A 2 19.65 -5.10 2.25
CA ALA A 2 19.07 -3.76 2.05
C ALA A 2 19.29 -3.25 0.61
N PHE A 3 20.50 -3.38 0.07
CA PHE A 3 20.82 -2.99 -1.31
C PHE A 3 19.95 -3.73 -2.34
N ILE A 4 19.76 -5.04 -2.17
CA ILE A 4 18.91 -5.83 -3.08
C ILE A 4 17.47 -5.29 -3.09
N ARG A 5 16.92 -4.99 -1.90
CA ARG A 5 15.56 -4.40 -1.81
C ARG A 5 15.49 -3.06 -2.54
N LEU A 6 16.50 -2.22 -2.39
CA LEU A 6 16.57 -0.94 -3.07
C LEU A 6 16.58 -1.10 -4.60
N VAL A 7 17.36 -2.04 -5.12
CA VAL A 7 17.39 -2.36 -6.56
C VAL A 7 16.04 -2.87 -7.04
N VAL A 8 15.41 -3.80 -6.31
CA VAL A 8 14.07 -4.32 -6.64
C VAL A 8 13.05 -3.19 -6.67
N THR A 9 13.05 -2.31 -5.67
CA THR A 9 12.15 -1.14 -5.65
C THR A 9 12.37 -0.24 -6.86
N PHE A 10 13.63 0.04 -7.22
CA PHE A 10 13.95 0.85 -8.39
C PHE A 10 13.46 0.21 -9.68
N VAL A 11 13.69 -1.09 -9.89
CA VAL A 11 13.21 -1.83 -11.06
C VAL A 11 11.67 -1.74 -11.15
N THR A 12 10.98 -1.97 -10.03
CA THR A 12 9.51 -1.89 -9.98
C THR A 12 9.04 -0.48 -10.35
N LEU A 13 9.62 0.57 -9.76
CA LEU A 13 9.22 1.95 -10.00
C LEU A 13 9.46 2.38 -11.46
N ILE A 14 10.59 2.03 -12.05
CA ILE A 14 10.88 2.33 -13.46
C ILE A 14 9.83 1.69 -14.37
N LYS A 15 9.60 0.39 -14.21
CA LYS A 15 8.65 -0.34 -15.05
C LYS A 15 7.21 0.15 -14.85
N SER A 16 6.76 0.30 -13.61
CA SER A 16 5.38 0.72 -13.31
C SER A 16 5.08 2.17 -13.70
N SER A 17 6.11 3.04 -13.77
CA SER A 17 5.97 4.40 -14.29
C SER A 17 6.01 4.49 -15.82
N CYS A 18 6.26 3.37 -16.50
CA CYS A 18 6.47 3.32 -17.96
C CYS A 18 7.57 4.27 -18.45
N LYS A 19 8.55 4.62 -17.60
CA LYS A 19 9.68 5.46 -17.97
C LYS A 19 10.89 4.61 -18.33
N SER A 20 11.69 5.08 -19.27
CA SER A 20 13.01 4.52 -19.51
C SER A 20 14.02 5.01 -18.48
N VAL A 21 15.08 4.24 -18.24
CA VAL A 21 16.19 4.68 -17.35
C VAL A 21 16.82 5.98 -17.86
N ASP A 22 16.88 6.18 -19.17
CA ASP A 22 17.43 7.40 -19.78
C ASP A 22 16.53 8.64 -19.54
N GLU A 23 15.23 8.47 -19.47
CA GLU A 23 14.30 9.54 -19.07
C GLU A 23 14.52 9.95 -17.62
N VAL A 24 14.65 8.98 -16.72
CA VAL A 24 14.92 9.24 -15.30
C VAL A 24 16.30 9.90 -15.14
N LEU A 25 17.32 9.46 -15.86
CA LEU A 25 18.62 10.12 -15.88
C LEU A 25 18.56 11.58 -16.37
N ARG A 26 17.76 11.86 -17.39
CA ARG A 26 17.54 13.26 -17.84
C ARG A 26 16.84 14.09 -16.77
N GLN A 27 15.83 13.54 -16.10
CA GLN A 27 15.11 14.21 -15.03
C GLN A 27 16.03 14.55 -13.85
N THR A 28 16.84 13.61 -13.36
CA THR A 28 17.79 13.86 -12.26
C THR A 28 18.86 14.88 -12.61
N LYS A 29 19.37 14.87 -13.85
CA LYS A 29 20.32 15.87 -14.34
C LYS A 29 19.69 17.28 -14.37
N ASN A 30 18.48 17.38 -14.90
CA ASN A 30 17.76 18.66 -14.97
C ASN A 30 17.43 19.23 -13.59
N ALA A 31 17.21 18.34 -12.60
CA ALA A 31 17.00 18.72 -11.21
C ALA A 31 18.32 19.07 -10.46
N GLY A 32 19.50 18.94 -11.09
CA GLY A 32 20.79 19.17 -10.46
C GLY A 32 21.17 18.12 -9.40
N ASP A 33 20.51 16.96 -9.39
CA ASP A 33 20.80 15.88 -8.45
C ASP A 33 21.93 14.98 -9.00
N GLU A 34 23.16 15.45 -8.82
CA GLU A 34 24.35 14.73 -9.27
C GLU A 34 24.49 13.36 -8.60
N ARG A 35 24.13 13.25 -7.31
CA ARG A 35 24.24 12.01 -6.55
C ARG A 35 23.31 10.93 -7.12
N SER A 36 22.04 11.25 -7.30
CA SER A 36 21.08 10.31 -7.90
C SER A 36 21.44 9.99 -9.34
N THR A 37 21.88 10.96 -10.11
CA THR A 37 22.36 10.76 -11.49
C THR A 37 23.54 9.78 -11.52
N PHE A 38 24.52 9.94 -10.63
CA PHE A 38 25.65 9.03 -10.53
C PHE A 38 25.22 7.60 -10.17
N ILE A 39 24.37 7.46 -9.15
CA ILE A 39 23.88 6.14 -8.67
C ILE A 39 23.08 5.43 -9.77
N ILE A 40 22.16 6.15 -10.42
CA ILE A 40 21.32 5.56 -11.46
C ILE A 40 22.18 5.12 -12.64
N LYS A 41 23.08 5.97 -13.12
CA LYS A 41 23.92 5.67 -14.28
C LYS A 41 24.91 4.53 -14.02
N ASN A 42 25.57 4.52 -12.86
CA ASN A 42 26.72 3.65 -12.63
C ASN A 42 26.35 2.36 -11.86
N ILE A 43 25.20 2.33 -11.19
CA ILE A 43 24.78 1.19 -10.38
C ILE A 43 23.48 0.58 -10.91
N PHE A 44 22.39 1.38 -10.99
CA PHE A 44 21.08 0.82 -11.34
C PHE A 44 20.96 0.47 -12.81
N GLN A 45 21.43 1.30 -13.71
CA GLN A 45 21.33 1.04 -15.15
C GLN A 45 22.01 -0.26 -15.58
N PRO A 46 23.27 -0.54 -15.17
CA PRO A 46 23.92 -1.82 -15.47
C PRO A 46 23.17 -3.03 -14.87
N VAL A 47 22.71 -2.90 -13.62
CA VAL A 47 21.95 -3.97 -12.95
C VAL A 47 20.59 -4.20 -13.64
N TYR A 48 19.90 -3.13 -13.98
CA TYR A 48 18.62 -3.22 -14.69
C TYR A 48 18.76 -3.88 -16.06
N LYS A 49 19.80 -3.48 -16.83
CA LYS A 49 20.10 -4.10 -18.13
C LYS A 49 20.33 -5.59 -17.97
N ARG A 50 21.17 -5.98 -17.00
CA ARG A 50 21.46 -7.40 -16.74
C ARG A 50 20.20 -8.16 -16.29
N TYR A 51 19.35 -7.55 -15.48
CA TYR A 51 18.11 -8.14 -15.04
C TYR A 51 17.18 -8.45 -16.22
N ILE A 52 17.01 -7.52 -17.17
CA ILE A 52 16.17 -7.74 -18.37
C ILE A 52 16.77 -8.84 -19.27
N GLU A 53 18.10 -8.83 -19.46
CA GLU A 53 18.81 -9.87 -20.22
C GLU A 53 18.61 -11.27 -19.61
N GLU A 54 18.72 -11.37 -18.27
CA GLU A 54 18.53 -12.66 -17.60
C GLU A 54 17.08 -13.17 -17.70
N LEU A 55 16.09 -12.30 -17.53
CA LEU A 55 14.69 -12.69 -17.74
C LEU A 55 14.46 -13.22 -19.17
N ALA A 56 15.02 -12.54 -20.16
CA ALA A 56 14.90 -12.97 -21.57
C ALA A 56 15.60 -14.32 -21.79
N ASN A 57 16.81 -14.52 -21.23
CA ASN A 57 17.58 -15.77 -21.38
C ASN A 57 16.86 -16.99 -20.80
N ILE A 58 16.12 -16.82 -19.69
CA ILE A 58 15.38 -17.90 -19.05
C ILE A 58 13.90 -17.95 -19.48
N ASN A 59 13.52 -17.15 -20.49
CA ASN A 59 12.16 -17.03 -21.00
C ASN A 59 11.12 -16.78 -19.90
N GLN A 60 11.41 -15.84 -19.00
CA GLN A 60 10.54 -15.42 -17.90
C GLN A 60 10.24 -13.94 -17.97
N ILE A 61 9.13 -13.56 -17.35
CA ILE A 61 8.68 -12.17 -17.20
C ILE A 61 8.34 -11.92 -15.72
N ASP A 62 8.46 -10.69 -15.27
CA ASP A 62 7.92 -10.28 -13.98
C ASP A 62 6.46 -9.79 -14.10
N PHE A 63 5.83 -9.48 -12.95
CA PHE A 63 4.43 -9.04 -12.94
C PHE A 63 4.19 -7.75 -13.71
N THR A 64 5.15 -6.82 -13.71
CA THR A 64 5.01 -5.58 -14.49
C THR A 64 5.15 -5.84 -15.98
N ASP A 65 6.08 -6.72 -16.38
CA ASP A 65 6.20 -7.15 -17.78
C ASP A 65 4.92 -7.79 -18.29
N ALA A 66 4.24 -8.60 -17.45
CA ALA A 66 2.97 -9.21 -17.83
C ALA A 66 1.90 -8.15 -18.16
N ILE A 67 1.84 -7.06 -17.38
CA ILE A 67 0.91 -5.94 -17.62
C ILE A 67 1.30 -5.19 -18.91
N LEU A 68 2.59 -4.91 -19.10
CA LEU A 68 3.08 -4.20 -20.28
C LEU A 68 2.82 -5.02 -21.55
N GLN A 69 3.14 -6.32 -21.55
CA GLN A 69 2.88 -7.21 -22.67
C GLN A 69 1.37 -7.37 -22.96
N ALA A 70 0.55 -7.52 -21.91
CA ALA A 70 -0.90 -7.54 -22.06
C ALA A 70 -1.43 -6.25 -22.70
N THR A 71 -0.87 -5.10 -22.33
CA THR A 71 -1.20 -3.79 -22.93
C THR A 71 -0.89 -3.78 -24.42
N ASP A 72 0.27 -4.29 -24.83
CA ASP A 72 0.68 -4.33 -26.23
C ASP A 72 -0.14 -5.33 -27.04
N ILE A 73 -0.48 -6.49 -26.47
CA ILE A 73 -1.38 -7.47 -27.10
C ILE A 73 -2.77 -6.87 -27.30
N CYS A 74 -3.34 -6.24 -26.29
CA CYS A 74 -4.65 -5.61 -26.38
C CYS A 74 -4.68 -4.46 -27.41
N ARG A 75 -3.59 -3.71 -27.53
CA ARG A 75 -3.44 -2.64 -28.52
C ARG A 75 -3.42 -3.16 -29.96
N SER A 76 -2.78 -4.31 -30.18
CA SER A 76 -2.62 -4.89 -31.50
C SER A 76 -3.83 -5.70 -31.96
N SER A 77 -4.53 -6.39 -31.09
CA SER A 77 -5.53 -7.41 -31.47
C SER A 77 -6.94 -7.18 -30.88
N HIS A 78 -7.11 -6.36 -29.85
CA HIS A 78 -8.38 -6.15 -29.13
C HIS A 78 -9.17 -7.47 -28.90
N PRO A 79 -8.57 -8.49 -28.30
CA PRO A 79 -9.07 -9.87 -28.40
C PRO A 79 -10.38 -10.12 -27.65
N VAL A 80 -10.68 -9.31 -26.62
CA VAL A 80 -11.84 -9.53 -25.73
C VAL A 80 -12.77 -8.33 -25.76
N LYS A 81 -14.08 -8.61 -25.84
CA LYS A 81 -15.14 -7.60 -25.73
C LYS A 81 -15.75 -7.61 -24.35
N TYR A 82 -15.93 -6.42 -23.79
CA TYR A 82 -16.53 -6.19 -22.48
C TYR A 82 -17.66 -5.17 -22.59
N ASP A 83 -18.73 -5.39 -21.82
CA ASP A 83 -19.78 -4.39 -21.64
C ASP A 83 -19.47 -3.48 -20.42
N TYR A 84 -18.78 -4.06 -19.44
CA TYR A 84 -18.37 -3.37 -18.21
C TYR A 84 -16.91 -3.68 -17.90
N ILE A 85 -16.18 -2.66 -17.47
CA ILE A 85 -14.84 -2.77 -16.91
C ILE A 85 -14.92 -2.25 -15.50
N ILE A 86 -14.71 -3.13 -14.51
CA ILE A 86 -14.84 -2.79 -13.09
C ILE A 86 -13.46 -2.92 -12.46
N VAL A 87 -13.03 -1.86 -11.76
CA VAL A 87 -11.72 -1.82 -11.08
C VAL A 87 -11.93 -1.48 -9.63
N ASP A 88 -11.47 -2.37 -8.76
CA ASP A 88 -11.46 -2.15 -7.31
C ASP A 88 -10.09 -1.65 -6.83
N GLU A 89 -10.05 -1.04 -5.64
CA GLU A 89 -8.82 -0.48 -5.02
C GLU A 89 -8.08 0.49 -5.97
N PHE A 90 -8.85 1.31 -6.72
CA PHE A 90 -8.31 2.17 -7.78
C PHE A 90 -7.28 3.20 -7.28
N GLN A 91 -7.27 3.56 -5.99
CA GLN A 91 -6.25 4.44 -5.39
C GLN A 91 -4.82 3.86 -5.43
N ASP A 92 -4.69 2.57 -5.70
CA ASP A 92 -3.38 1.90 -5.83
C ASP A 92 -2.94 1.72 -7.29
N ILE A 93 -3.61 2.39 -8.23
CA ILE A 93 -3.28 2.30 -9.65
C ILE A 93 -1.92 2.93 -9.94
N SER A 94 -1.15 2.28 -10.80
CA SER A 94 0.11 2.76 -11.36
C SER A 94 -0.04 3.10 -12.84
N VAL A 95 0.93 3.79 -13.41
CA VAL A 95 0.86 4.26 -14.80
C VAL A 95 0.76 3.10 -15.80
N ASP A 96 1.44 1.99 -15.56
CA ASP A 96 1.35 0.78 -16.40
C ASP A 96 -0.06 0.20 -16.42
N ARG A 97 -0.71 0.11 -15.24
CA ARG A 97 -2.10 -0.37 -15.11
C ARG A 97 -3.09 0.61 -15.72
N TYR A 98 -2.86 1.91 -15.54
CA TYR A 98 -3.66 2.94 -16.22
C TYR A 98 -3.58 2.77 -17.76
N ASN A 99 -2.38 2.60 -18.31
CA ASN A 99 -2.19 2.40 -19.75
C ASN A 99 -2.91 1.14 -20.25
N PHE A 100 -2.84 0.05 -19.49
CA PHE A 100 -3.58 -1.18 -19.78
C PHE A 100 -5.09 -0.94 -19.81
N LEU A 101 -5.63 -0.30 -18.78
CA LEU A 101 -7.05 0.04 -18.65
C LEU A 101 -7.52 0.94 -19.80
N LYS A 102 -6.71 1.93 -20.18
CA LYS A 102 -6.97 2.84 -21.29
C LYS A 102 -7.10 2.06 -22.60
N VAL A 103 -6.16 1.18 -22.90
CA VAL A 103 -6.18 0.35 -24.11
C VAL A 103 -7.39 -0.59 -24.13
N LEU A 104 -7.73 -1.21 -22.99
CA LEU A 104 -8.95 -2.02 -22.88
C LEU A 104 -10.20 -1.22 -23.20
N ARG A 105 -10.32 -0.01 -22.69
CA ARG A 105 -11.46 0.88 -22.95
C ARG A 105 -11.52 1.32 -24.41
N GLU A 106 -10.38 1.70 -24.98
CA GLU A 106 -10.29 2.09 -26.41
C GLU A 106 -10.69 0.93 -27.34
N GLY A 107 -10.34 -0.31 -26.99
CA GLY A 107 -10.77 -1.52 -27.71
C GLY A 107 -12.23 -1.90 -27.49
N ASN A 108 -12.91 -1.29 -26.50
CA ASN A 108 -14.30 -1.54 -26.14
C ASN A 108 -15.09 -0.23 -25.97
N PRO A 109 -15.29 0.57 -27.04
CA PRO A 109 -15.91 1.89 -26.94
C PRO A 109 -17.27 1.93 -26.21
N PRO A 110 -18.18 0.93 -26.34
CA PRO A 110 -19.42 0.91 -25.60
C PRO A 110 -19.29 0.50 -24.12
N ALA A 111 -18.14 -0.03 -23.70
CA ALA A 111 -17.95 -0.51 -22.34
C ALA A 111 -18.00 0.66 -21.32
N LYS A 112 -18.73 0.43 -20.25
CA LYS A 112 -18.76 1.35 -19.12
C LYS A 112 -17.63 1.03 -18.15
N LEU A 113 -16.85 2.05 -17.79
CA LEU A 113 -15.81 1.95 -16.80
C LEU A 113 -16.37 2.34 -15.42
N TYR A 114 -16.20 1.47 -14.43
CA TYR A 114 -16.58 1.69 -13.04
C TYR A 114 -15.38 1.43 -12.13
N CYS A 115 -14.90 2.46 -11.44
CA CYS A 115 -13.75 2.38 -10.56
C CYS A 115 -14.17 2.69 -9.12
N VAL A 116 -13.75 1.85 -8.19
CA VAL A 116 -13.98 2.02 -6.75
C VAL A 116 -12.64 2.17 -6.06
N GLY A 117 -12.55 3.08 -5.10
CA GLY A 117 -11.34 3.27 -4.34
C GLY A 117 -11.51 4.27 -3.19
N ASP A 118 -10.52 4.32 -2.33
CA ASP A 118 -10.48 5.20 -1.17
C ASP A 118 -9.09 5.84 -1.05
N ASP A 119 -8.98 7.13 -1.39
CA ASP A 119 -7.73 7.88 -1.32
C ASP A 119 -7.11 7.90 0.09
N TRP A 120 -7.95 7.79 1.14
CA TRP A 120 -7.49 7.69 2.52
C TRP A 120 -6.72 6.39 2.79
N GLN A 121 -6.91 5.36 1.97
CA GLN A 121 -6.22 4.07 2.03
C GLN A 121 -5.06 3.94 1.05
N SER A 122 -4.68 5.00 0.36
CA SER A 122 -3.52 4.99 -0.54
C SER A 122 -2.21 5.01 0.23
N ILE A 123 -1.65 3.83 0.49
CA ILE A 123 -0.41 3.63 1.25
C ILE A 123 0.70 2.96 0.42
N TYR A 124 0.49 2.75 -0.89
CA TYR A 124 1.42 2.03 -1.77
C TYR A 124 2.16 2.93 -2.78
N ARG A 125 2.32 4.22 -2.47
CA ARG A 125 3.09 5.13 -3.32
C ARG A 125 4.51 4.62 -3.61
N PHE A 126 5.14 3.97 -2.65
CA PHE A 126 6.47 3.39 -2.78
C PHE A 126 6.55 2.21 -3.77
N SER A 127 5.43 1.64 -4.19
CA SER A 127 5.33 0.58 -5.20
C SER A 127 4.83 1.08 -6.56
N GLY A 128 4.74 2.41 -6.74
CA GLY A 128 4.45 3.03 -8.03
C GLY A 128 3.01 3.49 -8.24
N SER A 129 2.15 3.47 -7.19
CA SER A 129 0.82 4.06 -7.32
C SER A 129 0.89 5.58 -7.52
N ASP A 130 0.05 6.09 -8.40
CA ASP A 130 -0.03 7.52 -8.73
C ASP A 130 -1.41 8.08 -8.36
N MET A 131 -1.44 8.87 -7.29
CA MET A 131 -2.67 9.49 -6.79
C MET A 131 -3.28 10.52 -7.74
N ALA A 132 -2.52 11.05 -8.70
CA ALA A 132 -3.08 11.95 -9.70
C ALA A 132 -4.13 11.23 -10.56
N LEU A 133 -3.88 9.95 -10.90
CA LEU A 133 -4.82 9.11 -11.65
C LEU A 133 -6.16 8.91 -10.93
N PHE A 134 -6.14 8.90 -9.59
CA PHE A 134 -7.35 8.80 -8.77
C PHE A 134 -8.02 10.16 -8.57
N ASN A 135 -7.26 11.18 -8.14
CA ASN A 135 -7.81 12.48 -7.77
C ASN A 135 -8.27 13.30 -8.98
N GLN A 136 -7.64 13.09 -10.14
CA GLN A 136 -7.94 13.79 -11.39
C GLN A 136 -8.59 12.85 -12.41
N PHE A 137 -9.44 11.93 -11.95
CA PHE A 137 -10.01 10.85 -12.76
C PHE A 137 -10.63 11.34 -14.06
N SER A 138 -11.38 12.45 -14.03
CA SER A 138 -12.01 13.04 -15.21
C SER A 138 -11.01 13.53 -16.27
N ASP A 139 -9.83 13.95 -15.86
CA ASP A 139 -8.80 14.43 -16.81
C ASP A 139 -8.21 13.27 -17.62
N TYR A 140 -8.19 12.07 -17.03
CA TYR A 140 -7.67 10.85 -17.65
C TYR A 140 -8.72 10.05 -18.42
N PHE A 141 -9.98 10.03 -17.93
CA PHE A 141 -11.04 9.18 -18.49
C PHE A 141 -12.18 9.93 -19.13
N GLY A 142 -12.18 11.27 -19.07
CA GLY A 142 -13.20 12.13 -19.65
C GLY A 142 -14.43 12.27 -18.75
N GLN A 143 -15.58 12.56 -19.34
CA GLN A 143 -16.81 12.82 -18.58
C GLN A 143 -17.12 11.68 -17.61
N THR A 144 -17.27 12.01 -16.33
CA THR A 144 -17.35 11.06 -15.23
C THR A 144 -18.40 11.49 -14.23
N GLU A 145 -19.12 10.53 -13.70
CA GLU A 145 -19.97 10.71 -12.51
C GLU A 145 -19.19 10.20 -11.28
N ILE A 146 -19.12 11.04 -10.24
CA ILE A 146 -18.39 10.72 -9.00
C ILE A 146 -19.41 10.64 -7.85
N ASN A 147 -19.49 9.49 -7.23
CA ASN A 147 -20.31 9.24 -6.06
C ASN A 147 -19.42 8.95 -4.83
N LYS A 148 -19.81 9.48 -3.67
CA LYS A 148 -19.11 9.25 -2.41
C LYS A 148 -19.90 8.27 -1.56
N ILE A 149 -19.21 7.24 -1.04
CA ILE A 149 -19.75 6.35 -0.01
C ILE A 149 -19.27 6.89 1.32
N GLU A 150 -20.18 7.46 2.12
CA GLU A 150 -19.85 8.14 3.38
C GLU A 150 -20.35 7.37 4.61
N THR A 151 -20.96 6.20 4.43
CA THR A 151 -21.39 5.35 5.53
C THR A 151 -20.40 4.22 5.78
N THR A 152 -19.91 4.10 7.01
CA THR A 152 -19.06 2.97 7.43
C THR A 152 -19.87 1.96 8.27
N TYR A 153 -19.63 0.67 8.01
CA TYR A 153 -20.20 -0.46 8.75
C TYR A 153 -19.20 -1.11 9.71
N ARG A 154 -17.91 -0.69 9.64
CA ARG A 154 -16.80 -1.34 10.36
C ARG A 154 -16.64 -0.88 11.80
N PHE A 155 -16.81 0.41 12.04
CA PHE A 155 -16.54 1.01 13.35
C PHE A 155 -17.45 2.21 13.58
N GLY A 156 -17.61 2.56 14.88
CA GLY A 156 -18.43 3.66 15.33
C GLY A 156 -17.64 4.83 15.88
N GLU A 157 -18.35 5.73 16.55
CA GLU A 157 -17.72 6.83 17.30
C GLU A 157 -16.98 6.31 18.55
N PRO A 158 -15.88 6.96 18.99
CA PRO A 158 -15.30 8.19 18.45
C PRO A 158 -14.28 7.96 17.31
N LEU A 159 -14.04 6.70 16.86
CA LEU A 159 -13.00 6.40 15.88
C LEU A 159 -13.29 7.02 14.50
N VAL A 160 -14.57 7.11 14.11
CA VAL A 160 -14.99 7.78 12.86
C VAL A 160 -14.53 9.23 12.86
N SER A 161 -14.88 9.98 13.90
CA SER A 161 -14.55 11.41 14.00
C SER A 161 -13.02 11.63 14.09
N LEU A 162 -12.32 10.85 14.91
CA LEU A 162 -10.88 11.00 15.09
C LEU A 162 -10.09 10.70 13.81
N SER A 163 -10.42 9.59 13.13
CA SER A 163 -9.75 9.22 11.88
C SER A 163 -10.03 10.23 10.77
N SER A 164 -11.28 10.69 10.65
CA SER A 164 -11.67 11.69 9.66
C SER A 164 -10.95 13.02 9.89
N GLN A 165 -10.92 13.52 11.13
CA GLN A 165 -10.21 14.76 11.46
C GLN A 165 -8.69 14.65 11.23
N PHE A 166 -8.10 13.49 11.55
CA PHE A 166 -6.68 13.27 11.32
C PHE A 166 -6.34 13.28 9.83
N ILE A 167 -7.06 12.51 9.02
CA ILE A 167 -6.75 12.34 7.61
C ILE A 167 -7.01 13.64 6.82
N GLN A 168 -8.11 14.33 7.11
CA GLN A 168 -8.50 15.56 6.41
C GLN A 168 -7.66 16.79 6.77
N ARG A 169 -6.68 16.68 7.69
CA ARG A 169 -5.61 17.70 7.84
C ARG A 169 -4.72 17.80 6.61
N ASN A 170 -4.61 16.74 5.85
CA ASN A 170 -3.94 16.77 4.56
C ASN A 170 -4.91 17.30 3.50
N GLU A 171 -4.65 18.51 3.01
CA GLU A 171 -5.51 19.18 2.01
C GLU A 171 -5.56 18.45 0.66
N ALA A 172 -4.60 17.59 0.39
CA ALA A 172 -4.58 16.77 -0.83
C ALA A 172 -5.57 15.58 -0.80
N GLN A 173 -6.17 15.29 0.36
CA GLN A 173 -7.15 14.23 0.51
C GLN A 173 -8.56 14.70 0.13
N ILE A 174 -9.33 13.80 -0.48
CA ILE A 174 -10.73 14.06 -0.80
C ILE A 174 -11.52 14.21 0.51
N LYS A 175 -12.19 15.34 0.66
CA LYS A 175 -13.04 15.57 1.84
C LYS A 175 -14.26 14.68 1.79
N LYS A 176 -14.46 13.90 2.86
CA LYS A 176 -15.58 12.97 3.05
C LYS A 176 -16.23 13.23 4.41
N ASN A 177 -17.53 13.06 4.48
CA ASN A 177 -18.29 13.17 5.73
C ASN A 177 -18.68 11.76 6.18
N ILE A 178 -17.70 11.01 6.72
CA ILE A 178 -17.93 9.63 7.14
C ILE A 178 -18.79 9.60 8.40
N HIS A 179 -19.79 8.74 8.41
CA HIS A 179 -20.66 8.48 9.56
C HIS A 179 -20.90 6.98 9.74
N PRO A 180 -21.07 6.50 10.97
CA PRO A 180 -21.35 5.09 11.22
C PRO A 180 -22.75 4.71 10.77
N PHE A 181 -22.92 3.52 10.20
CA PHE A 181 -24.23 2.97 9.86
C PHE A 181 -25.15 2.87 11.09
N ASN A 182 -24.61 2.37 12.20
CA ASN A 182 -25.33 2.30 13.46
C ASN A 182 -24.69 3.26 14.49
N PRO A 183 -25.34 4.41 14.79
CA PRO A 183 -24.81 5.38 15.77
C PRO A 183 -24.73 4.85 17.21
N GLN A 184 -25.41 3.73 17.52
CA GLN A 184 -25.37 3.11 18.84
C GLN A 184 -24.10 2.26 19.04
N VAL A 185 -23.47 1.82 17.96
CA VAL A 185 -22.21 1.09 18.02
C VAL A 185 -21.08 2.07 18.32
N LYS A 186 -20.41 1.85 19.45
CA LYS A 186 -19.24 2.65 19.86
C LYS A 186 -17.98 1.83 19.68
N THR A 187 -16.94 2.49 19.18
CA THR A 187 -15.60 1.91 19.17
C THR A 187 -14.84 2.43 20.37
N GLU A 188 -14.42 1.54 21.26
CA GLU A 188 -13.62 1.89 22.41
C GLU A 188 -12.18 2.19 21.98
N LEU A 189 -11.64 3.29 22.50
CA LEU A 189 -10.23 3.67 22.33
C LEU A 189 -9.58 3.68 23.70
N GLN A 190 -8.61 2.80 23.91
CA GLN A 190 -7.87 2.70 25.15
C GLN A 190 -6.40 3.09 24.92
N PHE A 191 -5.88 3.97 25.76
CA PHE A 191 -4.48 4.35 25.80
C PHE A 191 -3.83 3.76 27.04
N CYS A 192 -2.76 3.00 26.84
CA CYS A 192 -2.01 2.38 27.92
C CYS A 192 -0.60 2.98 27.97
N ASP A 193 -0.25 3.59 29.07
CA ASP A 193 1.11 4.01 29.36
C ASP A 193 1.89 2.87 30.01
N TYR A 194 3.17 2.69 29.65
CA TYR A 194 4.00 1.62 30.18
C TYR A 194 5.48 1.94 30.10
N GLU A 195 6.26 1.40 31.03
CA GLU A 195 7.71 1.40 30.93
C GLU A 195 8.18 0.32 29.94
N ARG A 196 9.28 0.58 29.26
CA ARG A 196 9.82 -0.34 28.24
C ARG A 196 10.00 -1.78 28.71
N ARG A 197 10.37 -1.97 29.98
CA ARG A 197 10.54 -3.29 30.62
C ARG A 197 9.22 -4.05 30.79
N ASP A 198 8.10 -3.34 30.87
CA ASP A 198 6.78 -3.91 31.13
C ASP A 198 5.97 -4.16 29.86
N TYR A 199 6.52 -3.84 28.71
CA TYR A 199 5.86 -3.93 27.39
C TYR A 199 5.12 -5.26 27.19
N CYS A 200 5.80 -6.40 27.36
CA CYS A 200 5.20 -7.70 27.11
C CYS A 200 4.12 -8.04 28.15
N ASN A 201 4.31 -7.66 29.40
CA ASN A 201 3.32 -7.88 30.45
C ASN A 201 2.03 -7.09 30.16
N VAL A 202 2.15 -5.83 29.74
CA VAL A 202 1.01 -4.99 29.36
C VAL A 202 0.27 -5.59 28.16
N ILE A 203 0.98 -6.04 27.14
CA ILE A 203 0.36 -6.73 25.99
C ILE A 203 -0.36 -8.00 26.46
N GLY A 204 0.25 -8.81 27.31
CA GLY A 204 -0.37 -10.01 27.87
C GLY A 204 -1.66 -9.72 28.64
N GLN A 205 -1.66 -8.68 29.49
CA GLN A 205 -2.84 -8.24 30.23
C GLN A 205 -3.95 -7.73 29.32
N LEU A 206 -3.62 -6.91 28.33
CA LEU A 206 -4.59 -6.44 27.34
C LEU A 206 -5.23 -7.60 26.57
N VAL A 207 -4.42 -8.53 26.10
CA VAL A 207 -4.91 -9.73 25.38
C VAL A 207 -5.81 -10.57 26.28
N ALA A 208 -5.46 -10.76 27.55
CA ALA A 208 -6.25 -11.52 28.51
C ALA A 208 -7.60 -10.87 28.86
N SER A 209 -7.70 -9.53 28.77
CA SER A 209 -8.94 -8.79 29.04
C SER A 209 -9.97 -8.88 27.90
N ILE A 210 -9.57 -9.30 26.69
CA ILE A 210 -10.45 -9.36 25.54
C ILE A 210 -11.20 -10.70 25.54
N PRO A 211 -12.54 -10.74 25.31
CA PRO A 211 -13.31 -11.96 25.24
C PRO A 211 -12.79 -12.94 24.18
N LEU A 212 -12.81 -14.25 24.46
CA LEU A 212 -12.18 -15.29 23.60
C LEU A 212 -12.81 -15.41 22.21
N ASP A 213 -14.06 -15.02 22.03
CA ASP A 213 -14.78 -14.99 20.77
C ASP A 213 -14.39 -13.81 19.86
N LYS A 214 -13.60 -12.84 20.39
CA LYS A 214 -13.17 -11.67 19.65
C LYS A 214 -11.80 -11.86 19.01
N SER A 215 -11.66 -11.46 17.76
CA SER A 215 -10.38 -11.45 17.05
C SER A 215 -9.47 -10.34 17.59
N VAL A 216 -8.18 -10.65 17.74
CA VAL A 216 -7.16 -9.71 18.23
C VAL A 216 -5.96 -9.73 17.33
N PHE A 217 -5.45 -8.55 16.98
CA PHE A 217 -4.25 -8.40 16.18
C PHE A 217 -3.31 -7.38 16.77
N LEU A 218 -2.02 -7.61 16.55
CA LEU A 218 -0.96 -6.67 16.88
C LEU A 218 -0.49 -5.98 15.60
N LEU A 219 -0.55 -4.66 15.56
CA LEU A 219 -0.08 -3.87 14.42
C LEU A 219 1.19 -3.10 14.77
N GLY A 220 2.22 -3.30 13.95
CA GLY A 220 3.43 -2.49 13.97
C GLY A 220 3.62 -1.69 12.69
N ARG A 221 4.46 -0.68 12.74
CA ARG A 221 4.86 0.04 11.53
C ARG A 221 5.88 -0.76 10.73
N TYR A 222 6.83 -1.38 11.42
CA TYR A 222 7.92 -2.14 10.83
C TYR A 222 7.84 -3.62 11.21
N SER A 223 8.37 -4.47 10.36
CA SER A 223 8.42 -5.91 10.62
C SER A 223 9.25 -6.32 11.84
N PHE A 224 10.08 -5.41 12.36
CA PHE A 224 10.90 -5.63 13.55
C PHE A 224 10.28 -5.04 14.83
N ASP A 225 9.08 -4.47 14.76
CA ASP A 225 8.39 -3.96 15.94
C ASP A 225 7.91 -5.09 16.87
N ASP A 226 7.89 -6.33 16.37
CA ASP A 226 7.62 -7.54 17.15
C ASP A 226 8.85 -8.08 17.92
N TYR A 227 10.02 -7.43 17.80
CA TYR A 227 11.29 -7.94 18.34
C TYR A 227 11.20 -8.37 19.82
N TYR A 228 10.58 -7.55 20.68
CA TYR A 228 10.45 -7.88 22.10
C TYR A 228 9.44 -9.01 22.37
N LEU A 229 8.43 -9.17 21.53
CA LEU A 229 7.45 -10.26 21.67
C LEU A 229 8.13 -11.62 21.47
N SER A 230 9.11 -11.68 20.56
CA SER A 230 9.84 -12.91 20.24
C SER A 230 10.69 -13.46 21.40
N PHE A 231 11.01 -12.64 22.41
CA PHE A 231 11.71 -13.09 23.60
C PHE A 231 10.79 -13.63 24.70
N MET A 232 9.55 -13.13 24.75
CA MET A 232 8.63 -13.44 25.85
C MET A 232 7.58 -14.48 25.45
N TYR A 233 7.22 -14.52 24.18
CA TYR A 233 6.14 -15.37 23.70
C TYR A 233 6.63 -16.38 22.68
N LYS A 234 6.12 -17.62 22.80
CA LYS A 234 6.36 -18.65 21.80
C LYS A 234 5.77 -18.23 20.47
N SER A 235 6.56 -18.34 19.42
CA SER A 235 6.11 -18.08 18.06
C SER A 235 5.80 -19.37 17.32
N VAL A 236 4.79 -19.32 16.43
CA VAL A 236 4.37 -20.41 15.57
C VAL A 236 4.24 -19.88 14.15
N LYS A 237 4.84 -20.58 13.19
CA LYS A 237 4.73 -20.26 11.77
C LYS A 237 3.77 -21.24 11.10
N GLU A 238 2.77 -20.71 10.39
CA GLU A 238 1.83 -21.47 9.59
C GLU A 238 1.80 -20.94 8.15
N GLY A 239 2.36 -21.68 7.24
CA GLY A 239 2.59 -21.23 5.88
C GLY A 239 3.48 -19.96 5.87
N ASN A 240 2.96 -18.86 5.34
CA ASN A 240 3.63 -17.56 5.30
C ASN A 240 3.23 -16.61 6.45
N ARG A 241 2.37 -17.06 7.36
CA ARG A 241 1.89 -16.26 8.51
C ARG A 241 2.68 -16.58 9.76
N PHE A 242 2.83 -15.58 10.62
CA PHE A 242 3.59 -15.68 11.86
C PHE A 242 2.74 -15.25 13.04
N PHE A 243 2.66 -16.10 14.06
CA PHE A 243 1.80 -15.91 15.22
C PHE A 243 2.59 -16.00 16.52
N TYR A 244 2.11 -15.28 17.54
CA TYR A 244 2.56 -15.39 18.92
C TYR A 244 1.49 -16.08 19.76
N ILE A 245 1.91 -16.95 20.67
CA ILE A 245 1.03 -17.55 21.66
C ILE A 245 1.07 -16.67 22.91
N ILE A 246 -0.03 -15.97 23.18
CA ILE A 246 -0.18 -15.04 24.29
C ILE A 246 -1.37 -15.50 25.13
N GLY A 247 -1.10 -16.09 26.32
CA GLY A 247 -2.12 -16.83 27.05
C GLY A 247 -2.66 -18.00 26.22
N ASP A 248 -3.97 -18.09 26.14
CA ASP A 248 -4.66 -19.15 25.37
C ASP A 248 -4.92 -18.74 23.90
N ARG A 249 -4.33 -17.64 23.44
CA ARG A 249 -4.58 -17.09 22.10
C ARG A 249 -3.39 -17.19 21.19
N LYS A 250 -3.70 -17.41 19.94
CA LYS A 250 -2.79 -17.33 18.81
C LYS A 250 -3.02 -16.01 18.09
N ILE A 251 -2.09 -15.07 18.25
CA ILE A 251 -2.23 -13.69 17.78
C ILE A 251 -1.23 -13.42 16.67
N GLU A 252 -1.70 -12.90 15.55
CA GLU A 252 -0.85 -12.51 14.44
C GLU A 252 -0.30 -11.10 14.65
N PHE A 253 0.99 -10.92 14.35
CA PHE A 253 1.60 -9.62 14.23
C PHE A 253 1.67 -9.21 12.75
N LEU A 254 1.09 -8.07 12.43
CA LEU A 254 1.08 -7.51 11.09
C LEU A 254 1.70 -6.12 11.06
N THR A 255 2.32 -5.76 9.94
CA THR A 255 2.59 -4.36 9.69
C THR A 255 1.34 -3.68 9.13
N VAL A 256 1.21 -2.36 9.32
CA VAL A 256 0.11 -1.57 8.78
C VAL A 256 -0.10 -1.82 7.28
N HIS A 257 0.97 -1.98 6.50
CA HIS A 257 0.86 -2.31 5.08
C HIS A 257 0.25 -3.69 4.81
N LYS A 258 0.55 -4.69 5.65
CA LYS A 258 0.01 -6.05 5.50
C LYS A 258 -1.42 -6.18 6.03
N SER A 259 -1.86 -5.26 6.88
CA SER A 259 -3.21 -5.28 7.43
C SER A 259 -4.24 -4.58 6.54
N LYS A 260 -3.82 -3.93 5.45
CA LYS A 260 -4.73 -3.31 4.49
C LYS A 260 -5.74 -4.34 3.97
N GLY A 261 -7.01 -3.97 3.96
CA GLY A 261 -8.11 -4.85 3.53
C GLY A 261 -8.59 -5.86 4.58
N LEU A 262 -7.95 -5.92 5.78
CA LEU A 262 -8.36 -6.81 6.86
C LEU A 262 -9.22 -6.08 7.89
N GLU A 263 -10.06 -6.83 8.60
CA GLU A 263 -10.94 -6.36 9.68
C GLU A 263 -10.71 -7.18 10.94
N PHE A 264 -10.76 -6.51 12.10
CA PHE A 264 -10.52 -7.13 13.40
C PHE A 264 -11.43 -6.51 14.47
N ASP A 265 -11.87 -7.32 15.45
CA ASP A 265 -12.64 -6.80 16.58
C ASP A 265 -11.78 -5.91 17.48
N THR A 266 -10.53 -6.29 17.69
CA THR A 266 -9.59 -5.56 18.53
C THR A 266 -8.23 -5.45 17.86
N VAL A 267 -7.68 -4.24 17.87
CA VAL A 267 -6.36 -3.93 17.34
C VAL A 267 -5.52 -3.30 18.43
N ILE A 268 -4.38 -3.87 18.72
CA ILE A 268 -3.39 -3.33 19.64
C ILE A 268 -2.24 -2.76 18.81
N ILE A 269 -1.95 -1.47 18.99
CA ILE A 269 -0.86 -0.78 18.29
C ILE A 269 0.24 -0.47 19.33
N PRO A 270 1.27 -1.31 19.42
CA PRO A 270 2.39 -1.06 20.31
C PRO A 270 3.30 0.04 19.75
N TYR A 271 4.11 0.65 20.61
CA TYR A 271 5.14 1.62 20.23
C TYR A 271 4.65 2.91 19.54
N THR A 272 3.46 3.38 19.85
CA THR A 272 2.92 4.65 19.32
C THR A 272 3.78 5.87 19.67
N HIS A 273 4.60 5.79 20.73
CA HIS A 273 5.53 6.84 21.19
C HIS A 273 6.82 6.94 20.35
N ARG A 274 7.11 5.97 19.48
CA ARG A 274 8.30 6.04 18.61
C ARG A 274 8.14 7.19 17.65
N LYS A 275 9.04 8.17 17.75
CA LYS A 275 9.16 9.21 16.71
C LYS A 275 9.42 8.53 15.38
N PHE A 276 8.68 8.97 14.36
CA PHE A 276 9.09 8.65 13.00
C PHE A 276 10.50 9.22 12.81
N PRO A 277 11.45 8.47 12.26
CA PRO A 277 12.71 9.06 11.87
C PRO A 277 12.38 10.25 10.96
N ASP A 278 12.85 11.44 11.36
CA ASP A 278 12.51 12.73 10.74
C ASP A 278 12.86 12.80 9.25
N ARG A 279 13.66 11.89 8.77
CA ARG A 279 13.93 11.61 7.35
C ARG A 279 14.43 10.18 7.23
N TYR A 280 13.70 9.31 6.56
CA TYR A 280 14.40 8.41 5.67
C TYR A 280 14.97 9.29 4.58
N ASN A 281 16.22 9.67 4.75
CA ASN A 281 17.02 10.17 3.67
C ASN A 281 17.28 8.95 2.78
N THR A 282 16.28 8.54 2.02
CA THR A 282 16.33 7.38 1.11
C THR A 282 17.30 7.66 -0.04
N GLY A 283 17.88 8.87 -0.08
CA GLY A 283 18.82 9.23 -1.12
C GLY A 283 18.23 9.32 -2.52
N PHE A 284 16.92 9.10 -2.64
CA PHE A 284 16.19 9.33 -3.87
C PHE A 284 15.34 10.57 -3.72
N PRO A 285 15.52 11.59 -4.56
CA PRO A 285 14.55 12.63 -4.72
C PRO A 285 13.23 11.99 -5.14
N HIS A 286 12.15 12.62 -4.81
CA HIS A 286 10.81 12.21 -5.19
C HIS A 286 10.76 11.93 -6.69
N LEU A 287 10.74 10.64 -7.06
CA LEU A 287 10.49 10.21 -8.42
C LEU A 287 9.02 10.35 -8.72
#